data_2da5352336314805773b36a604dedde0
#
_entry.id   2da5352336314805773b36a604dedde0
#
_cell.length_a   1.000
_cell.length_b   1.000
_cell.length_c   1.000
_cell.angle_alpha   90.00
_cell.angle_beta   90.00
_cell.angle_gamma   90.00
#
_symmetry.space_group_name_H-M   'P 1'
#
loop_
_entity.id
_entity.type
_entity.pdbx_description
1 polymer ?
#
loop_
_entity_poly.entity_id
_entity_poly.type
_entity_poly.pdbx_seq_one_letter_code
_entity_poly.pdbx_strand_id
1 'polypeptide(L)'
;MSQLKLILLDFDGTLVDTRRANACAYIETLSEVGIELTEEEYLEKFFGVRCIEFMNMLGIVNPEEVARLRRRKVELYPKYFNSIRLNEELWDWCCMMRSMGAQVWIVSTGHPDNIRNVMHHLRLENGIDGIITGDDVVESKPSPEPFLEAMRRVGVSAAETIIFEDSHVGIEAASRTGAPYVVIKMK
;
A
#
# COMPACT_ATOMS: atom_id res chain seq x y z
N MET A 1 26.27 15.52 4.70
CA MET A 1 24.98 14.94 4.26
C MET A 1 24.72 13.73 5.16
N SER A 2 23.55 13.62 5.78
CA SER A 2 23.19 12.42 6.52
C SER A 2 23.13 11.21 5.57
N GLN A 3 23.63 10.06 6.02
CA GLN A 3 23.55 8.82 5.25
C GLN A 3 22.08 8.37 5.22
N LEU A 4 21.58 7.93 4.07
CA LEU A 4 20.27 7.32 3.95
C LEU A 4 20.22 6.02 4.75
N LYS A 5 19.27 5.89 5.68
CA LYS A 5 19.10 4.74 6.57
C LYS A 5 17.77 4.05 6.42
N LEU A 6 16.74 4.75 5.90
CA LEU A 6 15.39 4.21 5.78
C LEU A 6 14.77 4.59 4.44
N ILE A 7 14.22 3.58 3.79
CA ILE A 7 13.44 3.68 2.56
C ILE A 7 12.02 3.27 2.90
N LEU A 8 11.07 4.17 2.70
CA LEU A 8 9.64 3.93 2.89
C LEU A 8 8.96 3.84 1.54
N LEU A 9 8.31 2.73 1.29
CA LEU A 9 7.63 2.45 0.04
C LEU A 9 6.13 2.36 0.28
N ASP A 10 5.33 3.17 -0.40
CA ASP A 10 3.97 2.75 -0.62
C ASP A 10 3.96 1.45 -1.43
N PHE A 11 2.89 0.67 -1.31
CA PHE A 11 2.83 -0.66 -1.90
C PHE A 11 2.06 -0.68 -3.23
N ASP A 12 0.77 -0.31 -3.17
CA ASP A 12 -0.19 -0.46 -4.26
C ASP A 12 -0.10 0.70 -5.27
N GLY A 13 0.55 0.52 -6.40
CA GLY A 13 0.79 1.55 -7.42
C GLY A 13 2.20 2.13 -7.38
N THR A 14 2.96 1.87 -6.30
CA THR A 14 4.35 2.32 -6.13
C THR A 14 5.35 1.18 -6.30
N LEU A 15 5.42 0.25 -5.36
CA LEU A 15 6.28 -0.93 -5.47
C LEU A 15 5.69 -1.99 -6.39
N VAL A 16 4.37 -2.14 -6.34
CA VAL A 16 3.65 -3.19 -7.09
C VAL A 16 2.42 -2.60 -7.78
N ASP A 17 2.28 -2.81 -9.07
CA ASP A 17 1.03 -2.51 -9.77
C ASP A 17 -0.01 -3.59 -9.45
N THR A 18 -0.88 -3.28 -8.51
CA THR A 18 -1.97 -4.15 -8.06
C THR A 18 -3.34 -3.64 -8.52
N ARG A 19 -3.39 -2.57 -9.31
CA ARG A 19 -4.62 -1.87 -9.70
C ARG A 19 -5.69 -2.82 -10.23
N ARG A 20 -5.36 -3.59 -11.26
CA ARG A 20 -6.28 -4.53 -11.89
C ARG A 20 -6.67 -5.68 -10.96
N ALA A 21 -5.72 -6.24 -10.22
CA ALA A 21 -5.98 -7.32 -9.28
C ALA A 21 -6.94 -6.88 -8.17
N ASN A 22 -6.73 -5.67 -7.60
CA ASN A 22 -7.62 -5.09 -6.60
C ASN A 22 -9.02 -4.84 -7.18
N ALA A 23 -9.12 -4.22 -8.36
CA ALA A 23 -10.39 -3.95 -9.02
C ALA A 23 -11.19 -5.25 -9.23
N CYS A 24 -10.59 -6.25 -9.88
CA CYS A 24 -11.26 -7.52 -10.17
C CYS A 24 -11.73 -8.24 -8.90
N ALA A 25 -10.90 -8.26 -7.84
CA ALA A 25 -11.27 -8.90 -6.58
C ALA A 25 -12.44 -8.17 -5.88
N TYR A 26 -12.47 -6.83 -5.89
CA TYR A 26 -13.59 -6.08 -5.34
C TYR A 26 -14.85 -6.20 -6.19
N ILE A 27 -14.74 -6.15 -7.53
CA ILE A 27 -15.87 -6.36 -8.44
C ILE A 27 -16.54 -7.72 -8.18
N GLU A 28 -15.74 -8.79 -8.11
CA GLU A 28 -16.29 -10.13 -7.82
C GLU A 28 -16.90 -10.19 -6.41
N THR A 29 -16.24 -9.61 -5.39
CA THR A 29 -16.74 -9.57 -4.01
C THR A 29 -18.08 -8.84 -3.91
N LEU A 30 -18.22 -7.68 -4.55
CA LEU A 30 -19.40 -6.82 -4.46
C LEU A 30 -20.56 -7.35 -5.28
N SER A 31 -20.28 -8.04 -6.39
CA SER A 31 -21.31 -8.69 -7.19
C SER A 31 -22.05 -9.77 -6.41
N GLU A 32 -21.40 -10.43 -5.44
CA GLU A 32 -22.04 -11.43 -4.55
C GLU A 32 -23.13 -10.82 -3.65
N VAL A 33 -23.13 -9.49 -3.47
CA VAL A 33 -24.15 -8.74 -2.69
C VAL A 33 -24.99 -7.82 -3.57
N GLY A 34 -24.95 -8.00 -4.90
CA GLY A 34 -25.77 -7.26 -5.85
C GLY A 34 -25.30 -5.83 -6.12
N ILE A 35 -24.07 -5.49 -5.77
CA ILE A 35 -23.46 -4.19 -6.09
C ILE A 35 -22.60 -4.33 -7.34
N GLU A 36 -22.97 -3.58 -8.37
CA GLU A 36 -22.20 -3.50 -9.61
C GLU A 36 -21.13 -2.40 -9.50
N LEU A 37 -19.92 -2.74 -9.91
CA LEU A 37 -18.77 -1.83 -9.94
C LEU A 37 -17.97 -2.15 -11.22
N THR A 38 -17.51 -1.13 -11.93
CA THR A 38 -16.61 -1.30 -13.07
C THR A 38 -15.15 -1.13 -12.65
N GLU A 39 -14.21 -1.68 -13.44
CA GLU A 39 -12.77 -1.49 -13.22
C GLU A 39 -12.41 0.00 -13.28
N GLU A 40 -12.95 0.72 -14.27
CA GLU A 40 -12.71 2.15 -14.46
C GLU A 40 -13.19 2.97 -13.24
N GLU A 41 -14.39 2.70 -12.78
CA GLU A 41 -14.96 3.39 -11.61
C GLU A 41 -14.17 3.10 -10.33
N TYR A 42 -13.72 1.85 -10.13
CA TYR A 42 -12.87 1.50 -8.99
C TYR A 42 -11.54 2.26 -9.03
N LEU A 43 -10.88 2.27 -10.19
CA LEU A 43 -9.57 2.92 -10.34
C LEU A 43 -9.66 4.44 -10.18
N GLU A 44 -10.73 5.05 -10.69
CA GLU A 44 -10.92 6.50 -10.63
C GLU A 44 -11.28 7.00 -9.23
N LYS A 45 -12.17 6.27 -8.51
CA LYS A 45 -12.79 6.78 -7.28
C LYS A 45 -12.26 6.13 -6.00
N PHE A 46 -11.80 4.88 -6.06
CA PHE A 46 -11.62 4.06 -4.86
C PHE A 46 -10.22 3.47 -4.70
N PHE A 47 -9.40 3.45 -5.74
CA PHE A 47 -8.03 2.94 -5.63
C PHE A 47 -7.21 3.81 -4.66
N GLY A 48 -6.54 3.15 -3.68
CA GLY A 48 -5.79 3.83 -2.61
C GLY A 48 -6.64 4.25 -1.39
N VAL A 49 -7.98 4.19 -1.48
CA VAL A 49 -8.88 4.46 -0.36
C VAL A 49 -8.91 3.27 0.59
N ARG A 50 -8.96 3.54 1.92
CA ARG A 50 -9.11 2.48 2.93
C ARG A 50 -10.40 1.68 2.69
N CYS A 51 -10.31 0.35 2.89
CA CYS A 51 -11.45 -0.56 2.66
C CYS A 51 -12.74 -0.11 3.40
N ILE A 52 -12.63 0.32 4.65
CA ILE A 52 -13.79 0.78 5.43
C ILE A 52 -14.42 2.02 4.81
N GLU A 53 -13.61 3.00 4.40
CA GLU A 53 -14.08 4.23 3.77
C GLU A 53 -14.73 3.94 2.42
N PHE A 54 -14.09 3.11 1.60
CA PHE A 54 -14.61 2.63 0.32
C PHE A 54 -15.98 1.94 0.49
N MET A 55 -16.11 1.01 1.45
CA MET A 55 -17.38 0.33 1.72
C MET A 55 -18.46 1.31 2.18
N ASN A 56 -18.12 2.28 3.03
CA ASN A 56 -19.04 3.32 3.46
C ASN A 56 -19.53 4.19 2.31
N MET A 57 -18.65 4.55 1.36
CA MET A 57 -19.02 5.29 0.15
C MET A 57 -20.03 4.52 -0.74
N LEU A 58 -20.00 3.19 -0.69
CA LEU A 58 -20.97 2.31 -1.36
C LEU A 58 -22.25 2.07 -0.53
N GLY A 59 -22.38 2.71 0.65
CA GLY A 59 -23.52 2.53 1.55
C GLY A 59 -23.46 1.28 2.44
N ILE A 60 -22.34 0.56 2.44
CA ILE A 60 -22.11 -0.62 3.30
C ILE A 60 -21.52 -0.13 4.62
N VAL A 61 -22.37 0.17 5.60
CA VAL A 61 -21.97 0.77 6.89
C VAL A 61 -22.01 -0.21 8.06
N ASN A 62 -22.59 -1.41 7.87
CA ASN A 62 -22.62 -2.43 8.92
C ASN A 62 -21.21 -3.04 9.11
N PRO A 63 -20.60 -2.94 10.31
CA PRO A 63 -19.24 -3.41 10.53
C PRO A 63 -19.03 -4.92 10.29
N GLU A 64 -20.03 -5.74 10.59
CA GLU A 64 -19.95 -7.20 10.37
C GLU A 64 -19.95 -7.52 8.87
N GLU A 65 -20.77 -6.82 8.09
CA GLU A 65 -20.82 -6.95 6.64
C GLU A 65 -19.54 -6.46 5.98
N VAL A 66 -19.01 -5.31 6.40
CA VAL A 66 -17.69 -4.80 5.95
C VAL A 66 -16.59 -5.84 6.22
N ALA A 67 -16.56 -6.41 7.44
CA ALA A 67 -15.58 -7.42 7.80
C ALA A 67 -15.73 -8.72 6.96
N ARG A 68 -16.97 -9.12 6.67
CA ARG A 68 -17.29 -10.28 5.81
C ARG A 68 -16.77 -10.06 4.39
N LEU A 69 -17.11 -8.92 3.77
CA LEU A 69 -16.69 -8.59 2.41
C LEU A 69 -15.16 -8.40 2.31
N ARG A 70 -14.55 -7.80 3.34
CA ARG A 70 -13.08 -7.70 3.41
C ARG A 70 -12.41 -9.07 3.40
N ARG A 71 -12.89 -10.03 4.21
CA ARG A 71 -12.39 -11.42 4.18
C ARG A 71 -12.60 -12.06 2.82
N ARG A 72 -13.79 -11.90 2.25
CA ARG A 72 -14.10 -12.46 0.94
C ARG A 72 -13.19 -11.94 -0.16
N LYS A 73 -12.90 -10.63 -0.16
CA LYS A 73 -11.93 -10.02 -1.08
C LYS A 73 -10.54 -10.63 -0.92
N VAL A 74 -10.07 -10.85 0.32
CA VAL A 74 -8.76 -11.47 0.59
C VAL A 74 -8.70 -12.89 0.01
N GLU A 75 -9.77 -13.68 0.14
CA GLU A 75 -9.87 -15.04 -0.43
C GLU A 75 -9.80 -15.04 -1.96
N LEU A 76 -10.47 -14.09 -2.61
CA LEU A 76 -10.53 -13.99 -4.07
C LEU A 76 -9.28 -13.36 -4.68
N TYR A 77 -8.55 -12.57 -3.93
CA TYR A 77 -7.45 -11.76 -4.44
C TYR A 77 -6.35 -12.55 -5.17
N PRO A 78 -5.89 -13.73 -4.68
CA PRO A 78 -4.88 -14.53 -5.38
C PRO A 78 -5.27 -14.98 -6.79
N LYS A 79 -6.58 -15.08 -7.08
CA LYS A 79 -7.11 -15.44 -8.40
C LYS A 79 -6.63 -14.47 -9.50
N TYR A 80 -6.32 -13.22 -9.12
CA TYR A 80 -5.96 -12.13 -10.04
C TYR A 80 -4.47 -11.79 -10.05
N PHE A 81 -3.62 -12.58 -9.36
CA PHE A 81 -2.19 -12.28 -9.23
C PHE A 81 -1.42 -12.29 -10.55
N ASN A 82 -1.94 -12.95 -11.59
CA ASN A 82 -1.33 -12.90 -12.93
C ASN A 82 -1.30 -11.49 -13.55
N SER A 83 -2.10 -10.54 -13.03
CA SER A 83 -2.11 -9.15 -13.47
C SER A 83 -1.19 -8.24 -12.64
N ILE A 84 -0.59 -8.74 -11.57
CA ILE A 84 0.31 -7.98 -10.70
C ILE A 84 1.68 -7.84 -11.36
N ARG A 85 2.27 -6.65 -11.24
CA ARG A 85 3.61 -6.36 -11.77
C ARG A 85 4.46 -5.66 -10.71
N LEU A 86 5.67 -6.14 -10.53
CA LEU A 86 6.67 -5.49 -9.68
C LEU A 86 7.28 -4.30 -10.43
N ASN A 87 7.55 -3.21 -9.72
CA ASN A 87 8.43 -2.15 -10.16
C ASN A 87 9.88 -2.61 -9.96
N GLU A 88 10.39 -3.37 -10.93
CA GLU A 88 11.69 -4.03 -10.85
C GLU A 88 12.83 -3.03 -10.63
N GLU A 89 12.78 -1.88 -11.33
CA GLU A 89 13.82 -0.85 -11.21
C GLU A 89 13.88 -0.26 -9.79
N LEU A 90 12.74 0.02 -9.18
CA LEU A 90 12.67 0.49 -7.80
C LEU A 90 13.11 -0.59 -6.82
N TRP A 91 12.69 -1.82 -7.06
CA TRP A 91 13.05 -2.95 -6.21
C TRP A 91 14.57 -3.22 -6.21
N ASP A 92 15.19 -3.25 -7.40
CA ASP A 92 16.63 -3.43 -7.55
C ASP A 92 17.41 -2.33 -6.84
N TRP A 93 16.95 -1.08 -6.97
CA TRP A 93 17.54 0.05 -6.23
C TRP A 93 17.40 -0.14 -4.71
N CYS A 94 16.24 -0.56 -4.22
CA CYS A 94 16.03 -0.85 -2.79
C CYS A 94 16.97 -1.96 -2.29
N CYS A 95 17.11 -3.05 -3.05
CA CYS A 95 18.03 -4.15 -2.72
C CYS A 95 19.49 -3.66 -2.64
N MET A 96 19.91 -2.83 -3.58
CA MET A 96 21.24 -2.22 -3.57
C MET A 96 21.44 -1.35 -2.31
N MET A 97 20.52 -0.46 -2.00
CA MET A 97 20.61 0.42 -0.83
C MET A 97 20.57 -0.38 0.47
N ARG A 98 19.80 -1.46 0.52
CA ARG A 98 19.75 -2.37 1.67
C ARG A 98 21.11 -3.07 1.88
N SER A 99 21.80 -3.46 0.81
CA SER A 99 23.16 -4.01 0.91
C SER A 99 24.18 -3.02 1.44
N MET A 100 23.88 -1.70 1.36
CA MET A 100 24.68 -0.60 1.93
C MET A 100 24.25 -0.22 3.36
N GLY A 101 23.30 -0.94 3.95
CA GLY A 101 22.88 -0.78 5.35
C GLY A 101 21.61 0.05 5.57
N ALA A 102 20.88 0.43 4.52
CA ALA A 102 19.56 1.02 4.66
C ALA A 102 18.51 -0.06 4.97
N GLN A 103 17.46 0.28 5.73
CA GLN A 103 16.27 -0.55 5.89
C GLN A 103 15.23 -0.19 4.83
N VAL A 104 14.46 -1.19 4.39
CA VAL A 104 13.36 -1.04 3.43
C VAL A 104 12.05 -1.44 4.10
N TRP A 105 11.13 -0.50 4.22
CA TRP A 105 9.83 -0.70 4.86
C TRP A 105 8.68 -0.38 3.91
N ILE A 106 7.61 -1.15 3.99
CA ILE A 106 6.33 -0.86 3.32
C ILE A 106 5.47 -0.01 4.25
N VAL A 107 4.83 1.02 3.70
CA VAL A 107 3.83 1.86 4.39
C VAL A 107 2.59 1.98 3.52
N SER A 108 1.56 1.19 3.80
CA SER A 108 0.38 1.04 2.93
C SER A 108 -0.93 1.21 3.68
N THR A 109 -1.98 1.66 2.99
CA THR A 109 -3.37 1.62 3.49
C THR A 109 -4.02 0.25 3.30
N GLY A 110 -3.36 -0.66 2.59
CA GLY A 110 -3.83 -2.01 2.26
C GLY A 110 -3.95 -2.91 3.50
N HIS A 111 -4.76 -3.96 3.35
CA HIS A 111 -4.87 -5.00 4.38
C HIS A 111 -3.56 -5.78 4.50
N PRO A 112 -3.05 -6.05 5.73
CA PRO A 112 -1.77 -6.75 5.91
C PRO A 112 -1.72 -8.12 5.21
N ASP A 113 -2.81 -8.88 5.19
CA ASP A 113 -2.84 -10.18 4.51
C ASP A 113 -2.75 -10.05 2.99
N ASN A 114 -3.36 -9.01 2.40
CA ASN A 114 -3.21 -8.74 0.96
C ASN A 114 -1.75 -8.44 0.61
N ILE A 115 -1.10 -7.58 1.40
CA ILE A 115 0.31 -7.23 1.21
C ILE A 115 1.18 -8.48 1.32
N ARG A 116 1.00 -9.30 2.38
CA ARG A 116 1.77 -10.55 2.57
C ARG A 116 1.55 -11.54 1.43
N ASN A 117 0.31 -11.71 0.96
CA ASN A 117 0.00 -12.62 -0.15
C ASN A 117 0.70 -12.20 -1.44
N VAL A 118 0.70 -10.89 -1.76
CA VAL A 118 1.39 -10.36 -2.93
C VAL A 118 2.91 -10.46 -2.77
N MET A 119 3.45 -10.12 -1.59
CA MET A 119 4.88 -10.28 -1.30
C MET A 119 5.33 -11.74 -1.49
N HIS A 120 4.54 -12.69 -0.97
CA HIS A 120 4.81 -14.11 -1.15
C HIS A 120 4.80 -14.54 -2.63
N HIS A 121 3.79 -14.10 -3.37
CA HIS A 121 3.69 -14.36 -4.80
C HIS A 121 4.91 -13.85 -5.58
N LEU A 122 5.39 -12.65 -5.23
CA LEU A 122 6.54 -11.99 -5.87
C LEU A 122 7.90 -12.34 -5.22
N ARG A 123 7.92 -13.11 -4.13
CA ARG A 123 9.13 -13.53 -3.38
C ARG A 123 9.93 -12.34 -2.82
N LEU A 124 9.22 -11.34 -2.28
CA LEU A 124 9.81 -10.09 -1.76
C LEU A 124 10.13 -10.13 -0.25
N GLU A 125 9.71 -11.18 0.48
CA GLU A 125 9.72 -11.21 1.96
C GLU A 125 11.11 -10.96 2.56
N ASN A 126 12.15 -11.49 1.92
CA ASN A 126 13.52 -11.35 2.41
C ASN A 126 14.16 -9.98 2.17
N GLY A 127 13.48 -9.10 1.42
CA GLY A 127 13.96 -7.77 1.08
C GLY A 127 13.28 -6.64 1.85
N ILE A 128 12.27 -6.94 2.69
CA ILE A 128 11.48 -5.98 3.47
C ILE A 128 11.79 -6.17 4.96
N ASP A 129 12.19 -5.09 5.62
CA ASP A 129 12.59 -5.08 7.03
C ASP A 129 11.40 -4.77 7.97
N GLY A 130 10.31 -4.18 7.44
CA GLY A 130 9.10 -3.91 8.22
C GLY A 130 7.92 -3.45 7.36
N ILE A 131 6.74 -3.50 7.95
CA ILE A 131 5.48 -3.10 7.30
C ILE A 131 4.69 -2.26 8.30
N ILE A 132 4.18 -1.11 7.85
CA ILE A 132 3.15 -0.31 8.51
C ILE A 132 1.90 -0.38 7.65
N THR A 133 0.78 -0.68 8.28
CA THR A 133 -0.54 -0.70 7.64
C THR A 133 -1.51 0.27 8.32
N GLY A 134 -2.69 0.43 7.76
CA GLY A 134 -3.74 1.23 8.41
C GLY A 134 -4.18 0.70 9.78
N ASP A 135 -3.84 -0.55 10.11
CA ASP A 135 -4.16 -1.16 11.41
C ASP A 135 -3.10 -0.83 12.49
N ASP A 136 -1.94 -0.28 12.10
CA ASP A 136 -0.83 0.10 12.99
C ASP A 136 -0.91 1.54 13.50
N VAL A 137 -1.82 2.37 12.96
CA VAL A 137 -1.92 3.81 13.21
C VAL A 137 -3.35 4.24 13.49
N VAL A 138 -3.52 5.35 14.18
CA VAL A 138 -4.84 5.95 14.42
C VAL A 138 -5.35 6.64 13.16
N GLU A 139 -4.49 7.48 12.57
CA GLU A 139 -4.81 8.22 11.35
C GLU A 139 -4.03 7.65 10.16
N SER A 140 -4.75 7.23 9.12
CA SER A 140 -4.16 6.80 7.86
C SER A 140 -3.81 7.99 6.96
N LYS A 141 -3.11 7.74 5.83
CA LYS A 141 -2.90 8.74 4.78
C LYS A 141 -4.25 9.43 4.44
N PRO A 142 -4.31 10.76 4.34
CA PRO A 142 -3.24 11.74 4.17
C PRO A 142 -2.56 12.22 5.45
N SER A 143 -2.82 11.65 6.64
CA SER A 143 -2.00 11.92 7.81
C SER A 143 -0.57 11.42 7.59
N PRO A 144 0.47 12.16 8.04
CA PRO A 144 1.85 11.70 7.98
C PRO A 144 2.15 10.58 8.98
N GLU A 145 1.23 10.27 9.88
CA GLU A 145 1.41 9.32 10.99
C GLU A 145 2.02 7.98 10.56
N PRO A 146 1.56 7.29 9.47
CA PRO A 146 2.12 6.01 9.09
C PRO A 146 3.62 6.08 8.74
N PHE A 147 4.05 7.13 8.06
CA PHE A 147 5.46 7.32 7.73
C PHE A 147 6.29 7.71 8.96
N LEU A 148 5.76 8.59 9.82
CA LEU A 148 6.41 8.98 11.07
C LEU A 148 6.53 7.79 12.04
N GLU A 149 5.54 6.90 12.09
CA GLU A 149 5.59 5.68 12.89
C GLU A 149 6.69 4.73 12.40
N ALA A 150 6.87 4.55 11.09
CA ALA A 150 7.97 3.78 10.54
C ALA A 150 9.34 4.37 10.96
N MET A 151 9.51 5.69 10.80
CA MET A 151 10.72 6.38 11.23
C MET A 151 10.99 6.22 12.74
N ARG A 152 9.94 6.31 13.56
CA ARG A 152 10.01 6.12 15.02
C ARG A 152 10.43 4.69 15.38
N ARG A 153 9.86 3.67 14.72
CA ARG A 153 10.22 2.25 14.97
C ARG A 153 11.66 1.95 14.63
N VAL A 154 12.18 2.57 13.57
CA VAL A 154 13.59 2.40 13.14
C VAL A 154 14.54 3.30 13.94
N GLY A 155 14.04 4.38 14.54
CA GLY A 155 14.86 5.33 15.30
C GLY A 155 15.69 6.28 14.41
N VAL A 156 15.13 6.69 13.25
CA VAL A 156 15.78 7.58 12.28
C VAL A 156 15.00 8.87 12.11
N SER A 157 15.69 9.91 11.64
CA SER A 157 15.12 11.22 11.34
C SER A 157 14.59 11.30 9.89
N ALA A 158 13.77 12.31 9.61
CA ALA A 158 13.32 12.63 8.25
C ALA A 158 14.49 12.85 7.27
N ALA A 159 15.60 13.44 7.74
CA ALA A 159 16.80 13.69 6.93
C ALA A 159 17.58 12.41 6.55
N GLU A 160 17.29 11.28 7.20
CA GLU A 160 17.88 9.96 6.95
C GLU A 160 16.93 9.01 6.22
N THR A 161 15.75 9.52 5.83
CA THR A 161 14.65 8.74 5.22
C THR A 161 14.34 9.27 3.83
N ILE A 162 13.93 8.38 2.92
CA ILE A 162 13.31 8.72 1.65
C ILE A 162 11.99 7.97 1.51
N ILE A 163 10.97 8.61 0.92
CA ILE A 163 9.63 8.06 0.73
C ILE A 163 9.35 7.94 -0.76
N PHE A 164 8.77 6.81 -1.21
CA PHE A 164 8.27 6.61 -2.57
C PHE A 164 6.75 6.42 -2.52
N GLU A 165 6.04 7.16 -3.37
CA GLU A 165 4.58 7.23 -3.37
C GLU A 165 4.02 7.58 -4.76
N ASP A 166 2.78 7.13 -5.07
CA ASP A 166 2.11 7.44 -6.33
C ASP A 166 0.77 8.16 -6.15
N SER A 167 0.09 7.94 -5.01
CA SER A 167 -1.24 8.45 -4.74
C SER A 167 -1.26 9.88 -4.21
N HIS A 168 -2.32 10.64 -4.53
CA HIS A 168 -2.47 12.00 -4.02
C HIS A 168 -2.45 12.07 -2.48
N VAL A 169 -3.18 11.16 -1.81
CA VAL A 169 -3.26 11.12 -0.33
C VAL A 169 -1.92 10.73 0.30
N GLY A 170 -1.17 9.84 -0.35
CA GLY A 170 0.14 9.43 0.13
C GLY A 170 1.22 10.48 -0.10
N ILE A 171 1.18 11.20 -1.23
CA ILE A 171 2.05 12.35 -1.52
C ILE A 171 1.81 13.47 -0.49
N GLU A 172 0.55 13.76 -0.16
CA GLU A 172 0.21 14.72 0.89
C GLU A 172 0.80 14.28 2.23
N ALA A 173 0.59 13.01 2.62
CA ALA A 173 1.15 12.44 3.84
C ALA A 173 2.69 12.57 3.86
N ALA A 174 3.37 12.17 2.78
CA ALA A 174 4.82 12.23 2.66
C ALA A 174 5.36 13.67 2.80
N SER A 175 4.72 14.63 2.12
CA SER A 175 5.11 16.05 2.15
C SER A 175 5.10 16.65 3.56
N ARG A 176 4.22 16.14 4.44
CA ARG A 176 4.05 16.62 5.83
C ARG A 176 5.04 16.00 6.81
N THR A 177 5.83 15.00 6.39
CA THR A 177 6.85 14.37 7.26
C THR A 177 8.14 15.17 7.40
N GLY A 178 8.42 16.03 6.43
CA GLY A 178 9.73 16.70 6.28
C GLY A 178 10.83 15.84 5.65
N ALA A 179 10.54 14.57 5.31
CA ALA A 179 11.47 13.72 4.56
C ALA A 179 11.38 14.01 3.04
N PRO A 180 12.48 13.85 2.29
CA PRO A 180 12.41 13.85 0.84
C PRO A 180 11.51 12.70 0.34
N TYR A 181 10.76 12.98 -0.72
CA TYR A 181 9.91 11.96 -1.35
C TYR A 181 10.00 12.00 -2.88
N VAL A 182 9.73 10.88 -3.49
CA VAL A 182 9.72 10.67 -4.94
C VAL A 182 8.33 10.20 -5.35
N VAL A 183 7.77 10.86 -6.37
CA VAL A 183 6.47 10.47 -6.95
C VAL A 183 6.71 9.43 -8.04
N ILE A 184 6.17 8.24 -7.84
CA ILE A 184 6.23 7.13 -8.78
C ILE A 184 5.05 7.19 -9.75
N LYS A 185 5.28 6.80 -10.99
CA LYS A 185 4.23 6.57 -11.99
C LYS A 185 4.56 5.27 -12.72
N MET A 186 3.93 4.19 -12.30
CA MET A 186 4.02 2.92 -13.02
C MET A 186 3.27 3.03 -14.36
N LYS A 187 3.89 2.55 -15.42
CA LYS A 187 3.33 2.55 -16.79
C LYS A 187 2.47 1.32 -17.04
#